data_4ae7e9f4349933d72bce4b33d47789b4
#
_entry.id   4ae7e9f4349933d72bce4b33d47789b4
#
_cell.length_a   1.000
_cell.length_b   1.000
_cell.length_c   1.000
_cell.angle_alpha   90.00
_cell.angle_beta   90.00
_cell.angle_gamma   90.00
#
_symmetry.space_group_name_H-M   'P 1'
#
loop_
_entity.id
_entity.type
_entity.pdbx_description
1 polymer ?
#
loop_
_entity_poly.entity_id
_entity_poly.type
_entity_poly.pdbx_seq_one_letter_code
_entity_poly.pdbx_strand_id
1 'polypeptide(L)'
;MTVLAIWSVSAVVSLPGLAISPILGDLNKVFPRATDLEIQMLTSLPSVLIIPFMLLAGRLSVTGNKFKLLVVGLAVFFLSGFACLFINQMWLLILVSCLTGIGAGIIIPLSTGYIVDYFTGDYRIRQLGYSSSINNLTLVLATMLASYLANVDWHLPFLVYTSVSYTHLTLPT
;
A
#
# COMPACT_ATOMS: atom_id res chain seq x y z
N MET A 1 -19.52 0.28 -10.51
CA MET A 1 -18.05 0.30 -10.52
C MET A 1 -17.55 -0.38 -11.77
N THR A 2 -16.71 0.27 -12.53
CA THR A 2 -16.11 -0.33 -13.72
C THR A 2 -15.04 -1.33 -13.32
N VAL A 3 -14.83 -2.38 -14.11
CA VAL A 3 -13.80 -3.41 -13.89
C VAL A 3 -12.41 -2.78 -13.70
N LEU A 4 -12.15 -1.68 -14.41
CA LEU A 4 -10.92 -0.90 -14.29
C LEU A 4 -10.70 -0.33 -12.88
N ALA A 5 -11.76 0.15 -12.21
CA ALA A 5 -11.65 0.66 -10.84
C ALA A 5 -11.29 -0.46 -9.83
N ILE A 6 -11.81 -1.67 -10.03
CA ILE A 6 -11.47 -2.81 -9.18
C ILE A 6 -10.02 -3.23 -9.39
N TRP A 7 -9.55 -3.28 -10.64
CA TRP A 7 -8.16 -3.63 -10.95
C TRP A 7 -7.17 -2.58 -10.45
N SER A 8 -7.54 -1.30 -10.51
CA SER A 8 -6.69 -0.25 -9.99
C SER A 8 -6.57 -0.32 -8.46
N VAL A 9 -7.67 -0.56 -7.72
CA VAL A 9 -7.60 -0.82 -6.27
C VAL A 9 -6.70 -2.02 -5.96
N SER A 10 -6.76 -3.06 -6.78
CA SER A 10 -5.88 -4.23 -6.63
C SER A 10 -4.40 -3.88 -6.79
N ALA A 11 -4.06 -2.96 -7.68
CA ALA A 11 -2.67 -2.51 -7.86
C ALA A 11 -2.12 -1.81 -6.59
N VAL A 12 -2.94 -1.05 -5.84
CA VAL A 12 -2.52 -0.41 -4.58
C VAL A 12 -2.15 -1.42 -3.50
N VAL A 13 -2.82 -2.58 -3.51
CA VAL A 13 -2.60 -3.63 -2.50
C VAL A 13 -1.14 -4.10 -2.46
N SER A 14 -0.42 -4.05 -3.58
CA SER A 14 0.97 -4.52 -3.69
C SER A 14 2.02 -3.52 -3.20
N LEU A 15 1.64 -2.28 -2.94
CA LEU A 15 2.59 -1.20 -2.64
C LEU A 15 3.17 -1.18 -1.21
N PRO A 16 2.50 -1.69 -0.15
CA PRO A 16 3.06 -1.65 1.20
C PRO A 16 4.45 -2.30 1.26
N GLY A 17 5.41 -1.57 1.77
CA GLY A 17 6.80 -2.03 1.89
C GLY A 17 7.66 -1.89 0.63
N LEU A 18 7.08 -1.66 -0.56
CA LEU A 18 7.85 -1.57 -1.81
C LEU A 18 8.77 -0.37 -1.89
N ALA A 19 8.33 0.79 -1.42
CA ALA A 19 9.16 1.98 -1.44
C ALA A 19 10.35 1.89 -0.47
N ILE A 20 10.20 1.12 0.61
CA ILE A 20 11.21 0.99 1.66
C ILE A 20 12.25 -0.08 1.27
N SER A 21 11.83 -1.16 0.62
CA SER A 21 12.70 -2.28 0.28
C SER A 21 13.97 -1.88 -0.50
N PRO A 22 13.90 -1.04 -1.55
CA PRO A 22 15.09 -0.61 -2.30
C PRO A 22 16.03 0.29 -1.50
N ILE A 23 15.51 1.06 -0.53
CA ILE A 23 16.28 2.03 0.25
C ILE A 23 16.88 1.43 1.53
N LEU A 24 16.48 0.22 1.93
CA LEU A 24 16.94 -0.38 3.19
C LEU A 24 18.47 -0.40 3.31
N GLY A 25 19.18 -0.69 2.22
CA GLY A 25 20.64 -0.73 2.18
C GLY A 25 21.31 0.65 2.30
N ASP A 26 20.62 1.71 1.90
CA ASP A 26 21.16 3.07 1.92
C ASP A 26 20.70 3.86 3.16
N LEU A 27 19.69 3.39 3.89
CA LEU A 27 19.20 4.04 5.12
C LEU A 27 20.29 4.16 6.19
N ASN A 28 21.23 3.23 6.26
CA ASN A 28 22.40 3.33 7.14
C ASN A 28 23.30 4.53 6.81
N LYS A 29 23.35 4.94 5.54
CA LYS A 29 24.13 6.12 5.12
C LYS A 29 23.39 7.42 5.45
N VAL A 30 22.07 7.41 5.33
CA VAL A 30 21.19 8.56 5.60
C VAL A 30 21.00 8.79 7.10
N PHE A 31 20.87 7.71 7.86
CA PHE A 31 20.69 7.73 9.31
C PHE A 31 21.84 7.01 10.03
N PRO A 32 23.05 7.62 10.13
CA PRO A 32 24.23 6.96 10.72
C PRO A 32 24.09 6.60 12.20
N ARG A 33 23.07 7.17 12.87
CA ARG A 33 22.77 6.89 14.28
C ARG A 33 21.66 5.85 14.47
N ALA A 34 21.00 5.44 13.39
CA ALA A 34 19.96 4.41 13.45
C ALA A 34 20.61 3.04 13.61
N THR A 35 20.03 2.23 14.46
CA THR A 35 20.43 0.82 14.62
C THR A 35 19.84 -0.03 13.50
N ASP A 36 20.48 -1.14 13.16
CA ASP A 36 19.95 -2.10 12.18
C ASP A 36 18.55 -2.59 12.56
N LEU A 37 18.25 -2.64 13.86
CA LEU A 37 16.95 -3.01 14.38
C LEU A 37 15.88 -1.96 14.03
N GLU A 38 16.18 -0.66 14.15
CA GLU A 38 15.25 0.41 13.77
C GLU A 38 14.95 0.41 12.27
N ILE A 39 15.97 0.12 11.46
CA ILE A 39 15.83 -0.01 10.01
C ILE A 39 14.94 -1.20 9.66
N GLN A 40 15.11 -2.35 10.32
CA GLN A 40 14.24 -3.51 10.13
C GLN A 40 12.82 -3.27 10.62
N MET A 41 12.63 -2.52 11.71
CA MET A 41 11.30 -2.15 12.21
C MET A 41 10.48 -1.35 11.19
N LEU A 42 11.15 -0.58 10.32
CA LEU A 42 10.49 0.20 9.29
C LEU A 42 9.68 -0.65 8.31
N THR A 43 10.08 -1.89 8.06
CA THR A 43 9.35 -2.85 7.19
C THR A 43 8.53 -3.84 7.99
N SER A 44 9.02 -4.27 9.15
CA SER A 44 8.38 -5.33 9.94
C SER A 44 7.14 -4.84 10.67
N LEU A 45 7.18 -3.66 11.30
CA LEU A 45 6.02 -3.13 12.04
C LEU A 45 4.80 -2.87 11.16
N PRO A 46 4.91 -2.21 9.99
CA PRO A 46 3.76 -2.09 9.08
C PRO A 46 3.19 -3.45 8.70
N SER A 47 4.05 -4.43 8.40
CA SER A 47 3.62 -5.78 8.00
C SER A 47 2.86 -6.51 9.10
N VAL A 48 3.29 -6.38 10.35
CA VAL A 48 2.58 -6.93 11.52
C VAL A 48 1.22 -6.27 11.71
N LEU A 49 1.13 -4.95 11.51
CA LEU A 49 -0.12 -4.20 11.65
C LEU A 49 -1.14 -4.50 10.56
N ILE A 50 -0.72 -4.92 9.37
CA ILE A 50 -1.64 -5.35 8.30
C ILE A 50 -2.57 -6.44 8.81
N ILE A 51 -2.09 -7.43 9.57
CA ILE A 51 -2.86 -8.62 9.98
C ILE A 51 -4.10 -8.24 10.82
N PRO A 52 -3.98 -7.56 11.97
CA PRO A 52 -5.14 -7.23 12.80
C PRO A 52 -6.11 -6.29 12.08
N PHE A 53 -5.61 -5.32 11.30
CA PHE A 53 -6.46 -4.40 10.56
C PHE A 53 -7.16 -5.06 9.37
N MET A 54 -6.55 -6.05 8.73
CA MET A 54 -7.19 -6.90 7.72
C MET A 54 -8.37 -7.67 8.31
N LEU A 55 -8.20 -8.28 9.48
CA LEU A 55 -9.29 -9.00 10.17
C LEU A 55 -10.42 -8.05 10.59
N LEU A 56 -10.06 -6.88 11.11
CA LEU A 56 -11.01 -5.85 11.52
C LEU A 56 -11.80 -5.32 10.31
N ALA A 57 -11.13 -4.99 9.23
CA ALA A 57 -11.74 -4.51 7.99
C ALA A 57 -12.63 -5.59 7.36
N GLY A 58 -12.22 -6.86 7.39
CA GLY A 58 -13.05 -7.98 6.96
C GLY A 58 -14.38 -8.04 7.73
N ARG A 59 -14.36 -7.92 9.04
CA ARG A 59 -15.58 -7.88 9.87
C ARG A 59 -16.44 -6.65 9.59
N LEU A 60 -15.83 -5.46 9.53
CA LEU A 60 -16.54 -4.21 9.27
C LEU A 60 -17.14 -4.16 7.86
N SER A 61 -16.56 -4.86 6.90
CA SER A 61 -17.06 -4.92 5.52
C SER A 61 -18.40 -5.67 5.39
N VAL A 62 -18.71 -6.56 6.34
CA VAL A 62 -19.97 -7.31 6.36
C VAL A 62 -21.12 -6.47 6.92
N THR A 63 -20.84 -5.64 7.93
CA THR A 63 -21.86 -4.87 8.67
C THR A 63 -21.99 -3.43 8.21
N GLY A 64 -20.95 -2.89 7.58
CA GLY A 64 -20.82 -1.48 7.22
C GLY A 64 -20.82 -1.20 5.72
N ASN A 65 -20.69 0.07 5.39
CA ASN A 65 -20.56 0.51 4.00
C ASN A 65 -19.12 0.28 3.51
N LYS A 66 -18.92 -0.77 2.69
CA LYS A 66 -17.63 -1.17 2.11
C LYS A 66 -16.93 -0.02 1.39
N PHE A 67 -17.72 0.84 0.69
CA PHE A 67 -17.14 1.97 -0.05
C PHE A 67 -16.54 3.02 0.88
N LYS A 68 -17.25 3.39 1.95
CA LYS A 68 -16.72 4.33 2.94
C LYS A 68 -15.45 3.79 3.60
N LEU A 69 -15.45 2.50 3.93
CA LEU A 69 -14.28 1.85 4.54
C LEU A 69 -13.09 1.82 3.58
N LEU A 70 -13.32 1.57 2.29
CA LEU A 70 -12.28 1.64 1.26
C LEU A 70 -11.70 3.04 1.13
N VAL A 71 -12.55 4.07 1.07
CA VAL A 71 -12.11 5.47 0.97
C VAL A 71 -11.29 5.87 2.21
N VAL A 72 -11.69 5.46 3.40
CA VAL A 72 -10.92 5.70 4.63
C VAL A 72 -9.56 5.01 4.56
N GLY A 73 -9.50 3.75 4.14
CA GLY A 73 -8.24 3.01 3.98
C GLY A 73 -7.30 3.69 2.98
N LEU A 74 -7.83 4.10 1.82
CA LEU A 74 -7.07 4.85 0.80
C LEU A 74 -6.59 6.20 1.31
N ALA A 75 -7.42 6.94 2.04
CA ALA A 75 -7.04 8.23 2.62
C ALA A 75 -5.92 8.07 3.65
N VAL A 76 -6.01 7.09 4.55
CA VAL A 76 -4.95 6.80 5.53
C VAL A 76 -3.66 6.42 4.81
N PHE A 77 -3.74 5.55 3.81
CA PHE A 77 -2.58 5.09 3.04
C PHE A 77 -1.92 6.25 2.28
N PHE A 78 -2.72 7.10 1.62
CA PHE A 78 -2.24 8.28 0.89
C PHE A 78 -1.57 9.30 1.81
N LEU A 79 -2.26 9.68 2.90
CA LEU A 79 -1.75 10.70 3.83
C LEU A 79 -0.46 10.23 4.50
N SER A 80 -0.38 8.95 4.89
CA SER A 80 0.84 8.40 5.48
C SER A 80 1.98 8.32 4.46
N GLY A 81 1.72 7.86 3.22
CA GLY A 81 2.73 7.85 2.16
C GLY A 81 3.25 9.25 1.83
N PHE A 82 2.35 10.24 1.78
CA PHE A 82 2.72 11.64 1.56
C PHE A 82 3.52 12.21 2.73
N ALA A 83 3.15 11.89 3.97
CA ALA A 83 3.90 12.34 5.15
C ALA A 83 5.33 11.80 5.17
N CYS A 84 5.57 10.57 4.71
CA CYS A 84 6.91 9.99 4.62
C CYS A 84 7.89 10.83 3.76
N LEU A 85 7.39 11.62 2.80
CA LEU A 85 8.22 12.49 1.95
C LEU A 85 8.90 13.64 2.71
N PHE A 86 8.34 14.06 3.84
CA PHE A 86 8.80 15.23 4.59
C PHE A 86 9.50 14.89 5.89
N ILE A 87 9.59 13.59 6.23
CA ILE A 87 10.12 13.14 7.50
C ILE A 87 11.60 12.79 7.36
N ASN A 88 12.42 13.46 8.17
CA ASN A 88 13.85 13.24 8.27
C ASN A 88 14.29 12.63 9.61
N GLN A 89 13.33 12.12 10.40
CA GLN A 89 13.59 11.48 11.69
C GLN A 89 13.16 10.02 11.67
N MET A 90 14.07 9.12 12.03
CA MET A 90 13.83 7.67 11.96
C MET A 90 12.59 7.22 12.74
N TRP A 91 12.39 7.69 13.97
CA TRP A 91 11.22 7.35 14.79
C TRP A 91 9.88 7.79 14.18
N LEU A 92 9.85 9.01 13.64
CA LEU A 92 8.64 9.47 12.96
C LEU A 92 8.38 8.69 11.67
N LEU A 93 9.43 8.32 10.95
CA LEU A 93 9.33 7.50 9.74
C LEU A 93 8.74 6.13 10.07
N ILE A 94 9.17 5.48 11.16
CA ILE A 94 8.60 4.22 11.65
C ILE A 94 7.13 4.38 12.00
N LEU A 95 6.76 5.42 12.76
CA LEU A 95 5.37 5.65 13.16
C LEU A 95 4.46 5.88 11.94
N VAL A 96 4.90 6.68 10.99
CA VAL A 96 4.12 6.96 9.78
C VAL A 96 4.06 5.74 8.86
N SER A 97 5.11 4.93 8.80
CA SER A 97 5.09 3.64 8.10
C SER A 97 4.10 2.65 8.73
N CYS A 98 3.90 2.69 10.05
CA CYS A 98 2.83 1.93 10.69
C CYS A 98 1.44 2.34 10.19
N LEU A 99 1.20 3.62 9.95
CA LEU A 99 -0.07 4.11 9.37
C LEU A 99 -0.27 3.61 7.94
N THR A 100 0.80 3.50 7.12
CA THR A 100 0.68 2.86 5.79
C THR A 100 0.26 1.41 5.91
N GLY A 101 0.80 0.67 6.88
CA GLY A 101 0.40 -0.71 7.18
C GLY A 101 -1.08 -0.83 7.56
N ILE A 102 -1.59 0.10 8.38
CA ILE A 102 -3.02 0.16 8.76
C ILE A 102 -3.89 0.40 7.54
N GLY A 103 -3.55 1.40 6.72
CA GLY A 103 -4.26 1.70 5.47
C GLY A 103 -4.30 0.49 4.53
N ALA A 104 -3.17 -0.16 4.31
CA ALA A 104 -3.06 -1.38 3.51
C ALA A 104 -3.90 -2.53 4.07
N GLY A 105 -3.86 -2.76 5.39
CA GLY A 105 -4.66 -3.78 6.07
C GLY A 105 -6.17 -3.59 5.84
N ILE A 106 -6.64 -2.35 5.70
CA ILE A 106 -8.03 -2.06 5.37
C ILE A 106 -8.33 -2.32 3.88
N ILE A 107 -7.44 -1.93 2.97
CA ILE A 107 -7.67 -1.99 1.53
C ILE A 107 -7.64 -3.43 1.00
N ILE A 108 -6.72 -4.28 1.50
CA ILE A 108 -6.49 -5.64 1.00
C ILE A 108 -7.77 -6.49 0.97
N PRO A 109 -8.49 -6.69 2.08
CA PRO A 109 -9.69 -7.53 2.08
C PRO A 109 -10.85 -6.93 1.27
N LEU A 110 -10.92 -5.59 1.21
CA LEU A 110 -11.96 -4.89 0.47
C LEU A 110 -11.76 -5.03 -1.04
N SER A 111 -10.53 -4.93 -1.54
CA SER A 111 -10.20 -5.13 -2.95
C SER A 111 -10.67 -6.50 -3.45
N THR A 112 -10.30 -7.56 -2.73
CA THR A 112 -10.72 -8.93 -3.04
C THR A 112 -12.24 -9.11 -2.84
N GLY A 113 -12.79 -8.52 -1.77
CA GLY A 113 -14.22 -8.56 -1.46
C GLY A 113 -15.09 -7.98 -2.56
N TYR A 114 -14.68 -6.89 -3.18
CA TYR A 114 -15.42 -6.32 -4.32
C TYR A 114 -15.47 -7.28 -5.50
N ILE A 115 -14.38 -7.98 -5.82
CA ILE A 115 -14.39 -8.98 -6.91
C ILE A 115 -15.36 -10.11 -6.60
N VAL A 116 -15.38 -10.57 -5.35
CA VAL A 116 -16.27 -11.66 -4.91
C VAL A 116 -17.74 -11.26 -4.94
N ASP A 117 -18.05 -10.00 -4.61
CA ASP A 117 -19.43 -9.49 -4.57
C ASP A 117 -19.99 -9.19 -5.96
N TYR A 118 -19.17 -8.65 -6.88
CA TYR A 118 -19.64 -8.21 -8.19
C TYR A 118 -19.62 -9.30 -9.25
N PHE A 119 -18.80 -10.33 -9.07
CA PHE A 119 -18.62 -11.39 -10.08
C PHE A 119 -18.97 -12.76 -9.52
N THR A 120 -19.55 -13.63 -10.38
CA THR A 120 -19.98 -14.99 -10.02
C THR A 120 -19.40 -16.02 -10.98
N GLY A 121 -19.35 -17.28 -10.54
CA GLY A 121 -18.91 -18.42 -11.37
C GLY A 121 -17.47 -18.30 -11.88
N ASP A 122 -17.23 -18.83 -13.07
CA ASP A 122 -15.90 -18.85 -13.70
C ASP A 122 -15.35 -17.44 -14.00
N TYR A 123 -16.26 -16.48 -14.22
CA TYR A 123 -15.86 -15.11 -14.46
C TYR A 123 -15.20 -14.48 -13.23
N ARG A 124 -15.67 -14.80 -12.01
CA ARG A 124 -15.04 -14.39 -10.74
C ARG A 124 -13.61 -14.94 -10.63
N ILE A 125 -13.41 -16.21 -10.96
CA ILE A 125 -12.09 -16.85 -10.92
C ILE A 125 -11.12 -16.14 -11.87
N ARG A 126 -11.59 -15.81 -13.08
CA ARG A 126 -10.79 -15.04 -14.05
C ARG A 126 -10.43 -13.66 -13.54
N GLN A 127 -11.37 -12.95 -12.92
CA GLN A 127 -11.12 -11.60 -12.37
C GLN A 127 -10.13 -11.63 -11.21
N LEU A 128 -10.19 -12.63 -10.33
CA LEU A 128 -9.19 -12.84 -9.28
C LEU A 128 -7.80 -13.12 -9.88
N GLY A 129 -7.72 -13.92 -10.95
CA GLY A 129 -6.48 -14.18 -11.67
C GLY A 129 -5.90 -12.91 -12.30
N TYR A 130 -6.73 -12.09 -12.97
CA TYR A 130 -6.28 -10.81 -13.54
C TYR A 130 -5.82 -9.84 -12.46
N SER A 131 -6.57 -9.73 -11.36
CA SER A 131 -6.18 -8.90 -10.22
C SER A 131 -4.82 -9.32 -9.66
N SER A 132 -4.59 -10.61 -9.47
CA SER A 132 -3.31 -11.14 -8.99
C SER A 132 -2.16 -10.86 -9.98
N SER A 133 -2.41 -11.00 -11.28
CA SER A 133 -1.42 -10.70 -12.32
C SER A 133 -1.07 -9.21 -12.35
N ILE A 134 -2.06 -8.34 -12.25
CA ILE A 134 -1.88 -6.89 -12.16
C ILE A 134 -1.08 -6.52 -10.91
N ASN A 135 -1.40 -7.13 -9.76
CA ASN A 135 -0.64 -6.91 -8.52
C ASN A 135 0.85 -7.24 -8.70
N ASN A 136 1.16 -8.41 -9.24
CA ASN A 136 2.55 -8.82 -9.44
C ASN A 136 3.27 -7.94 -10.46
N LEU A 137 2.60 -7.55 -11.55
CA LEU A 137 3.17 -6.64 -12.54
C LEU A 137 3.44 -5.27 -11.92
N THR A 138 2.48 -4.72 -11.16
CA THR A 138 2.63 -3.45 -10.43
C THR A 138 3.79 -3.54 -9.43
N LEU A 139 3.91 -4.68 -8.72
CA LEU A 139 5.01 -4.94 -7.79
C LEU A 139 6.37 -4.79 -8.48
N VAL A 140 6.57 -5.45 -9.61
CA VAL A 140 7.83 -5.40 -10.37
C VAL A 140 8.11 -3.99 -10.87
N LEU A 141 7.14 -3.35 -11.52
CA LEU A 141 7.30 -2.01 -12.07
C LEU A 141 7.56 -0.97 -10.96
N ALA A 142 6.81 -1.03 -9.87
CA ALA A 142 6.96 -0.13 -8.74
C ALA A 142 8.31 -0.31 -8.04
N THR A 143 8.80 -1.55 -7.90
CA THR A 143 10.13 -1.82 -7.32
C THR A 143 11.25 -1.29 -8.21
N MET A 144 11.15 -1.49 -9.53
CA MET A 144 12.11 -0.93 -10.49
C MET A 144 12.14 0.60 -10.44
N LEU A 145 10.96 1.22 -10.43
CA LEU A 145 10.83 2.68 -10.35
C LEU A 145 11.37 3.21 -9.02
N ALA A 146 10.99 2.59 -7.90
CA ALA A 146 11.46 2.97 -6.58
C ALA A 146 12.98 2.84 -6.46
N SER A 147 13.57 1.78 -6.99
CA SER A 147 15.01 1.57 -7.02
C SER A 147 15.73 2.63 -7.86
N TYR A 148 15.17 2.99 -9.02
CA TYR A 148 15.71 4.07 -9.85
C TYR A 148 15.65 5.43 -9.14
N LEU A 149 14.51 5.75 -8.52
CA LEU A 149 14.30 7.00 -7.78
C LEU A 149 15.20 7.08 -6.54
N ALA A 150 15.44 5.97 -5.85
CA ALA A 150 16.32 5.91 -4.70
C ALA A 150 17.76 6.33 -5.00
N ASN A 151 18.24 6.13 -6.23
CA ASN A 151 19.57 6.58 -6.66
C ASN A 151 19.68 8.12 -6.79
N VAL A 152 18.54 8.82 -6.91
CA VAL A 152 18.49 10.28 -7.04
C VAL A 152 18.31 10.91 -5.65
N ASP A 153 17.30 10.46 -4.91
CA ASP A 153 17.02 10.90 -3.53
C ASP A 153 16.25 9.80 -2.80
N TRP A 154 16.62 9.51 -1.57
CA TRP A 154 16.01 8.45 -0.76
C TRP A 154 14.54 8.72 -0.39
N HIS A 155 14.06 9.97 -0.49
CA HIS A 155 12.63 10.30 -0.28
C HIS A 155 11.77 9.98 -1.51
N LEU A 156 12.34 10.03 -2.72
CA LEU A 156 11.57 9.92 -3.96
C LEU A 156 10.81 8.59 -4.12
N PRO A 157 11.30 7.44 -3.64
CA PRO A 157 10.53 6.19 -3.66
C PRO A 157 9.16 6.29 -3.00
N PHE A 158 8.97 7.15 -1.99
CA PHE A 158 7.68 7.37 -1.35
C PHE A 158 6.65 8.06 -2.27
N LEU A 159 7.09 8.72 -3.36
CA LEU A 159 6.20 9.24 -4.39
C LEU A 159 5.38 8.14 -5.08
N VAL A 160 5.88 6.90 -5.11
CA VAL A 160 5.13 5.76 -5.66
C VAL A 160 3.82 5.56 -4.90
N TYR A 161 3.81 5.76 -3.57
CA TYR A 161 2.58 5.68 -2.77
C TYR A 161 1.58 6.78 -3.13
N THR A 162 2.05 8.00 -3.38
CA THR A 162 1.18 9.15 -3.67
C THR A 162 0.65 9.10 -5.10
N SER A 163 1.46 8.75 -6.08
CA SER A 163 1.07 8.71 -7.49
C SER A 163 -0.04 7.69 -7.75
N VAL A 164 0.06 6.51 -7.17
CA VAL A 164 -0.93 5.45 -7.34
C VAL A 164 -2.23 5.79 -6.63
N SER A 165 -2.15 6.37 -5.44
CA SER A 165 -3.35 6.80 -4.70
C SER A 165 -4.09 7.95 -5.37
N TYR A 166 -3.37 8.87 -6.04
CA TYR A 166 -3.97 9.97 -6.79
C TYR A 166 -4.82 9.47 -7.97
N THR A 167 -4.35 8.47 -8.70
CA THR A 167 -5.11 7.90 -9.83
C THR A 167 -6.43 7.29 -9.39
N HIS A 168 -6.55 6.82 -8.13
CA HIS A 168 -7.78 6.26 -7.59
C HIS A 168 -8.79 7.30 -7.13
N LEU A 169 -8.32 8.42 -6.60
CA LEU A 169 -9.19 9.52 -6.18
C LEU A 169 -9.77 10.28 -7.39
N THR A 170 -9.11 10.22 -8.53
CA THR A 170 -9.51 10.94 -9.75
C THR A 170 -10.28 10.10 -10.76
N LEU A 171 -10.35 8.77 -10.58
CA LEU A 171 -11.22 7.94 -11.42
C LEU A 171 -12.68 8.23 -11.09
N PRO A 172 -13.50 8.65 -12.09
CA PRO A 172 -14.92 8.93 -11.85
C PRO A 172 -15.63 7.64 -11.40
N THR A 173 -16.31 7.74 -10.28
CA THR A 173 -17.18 6.73 -9.68
C THR A 173 -18.42 6.46 -10.54
#